data_c89499aded3ad2bbcfbbedc3b34c8e30
#
_entry.id   c89499aded3ad2bbcfbbedc3b34c8e30
#
_cell.length_a   1.000
_cell.length_b   1.000
_cell.length_c   1.000
_cell.angle_alpha   90.00
_cell.angle_beta   90.00
_cell.angle_gamma   90.00
#
_symmetry.space_group_name_H-M   'P 1'
#
loop_
_entity.id
_entity.type
_entity.pdbx_description
1 polymer ?
#
loop_
_entity_poly.entity_id
_entity_poly.type
_entity_poly.pdbx_seq_one_letter_code
_entity_poly.pdbx_strand_id
1 'polypeptide(L)'
;IRDRGKRDNPQYPYIKDFVPLSPLKDLVFGGWDIYDDNCYQAALACGVIDKQDLEPIRKQLEEIKPWSAVFDPAFVKNLSGPNVKKASNKMELAEMLMQDMENFKKQHGIDRLVMCWCGSTEVYQENMDHEAFKTLDGFENALKNNLAIIPPSMIYAYAGIKMGVPFANGSPSLTVDTPAMVELALKNNVAIAGKDFK
;
A
#
# COMPACT_ATOMS: atom_id res chain seq x y z
N ILE A 1 8.49 -5.23 17.12
CA ILE A 1 7.94 -6.23 18.06
C ILE A 1 8.71 -6.07 19.37
N ARG A 2 8.01 -5.71 20.44
CA ARG A 2 8.61 -5.58 21.76
C ARG A 2 8.57 -6.96 22.45
N ASP A 3 9.73 -7.47 22.82
CA ASP A 3 9.77 -8.52 23.83
C ASP A 3 9.34 -7.90 25.17
N ARG A 4 8.19 -8.33 25.67
CA ARG A 4 7.59 -7.80 26.90
C ARG A 4 8.49 -8.09 28.10
N GLY A 5 9.35 -7.12 28.44
CA GLY A 5 10.08 -7.10 29.69
C GLY A 5 11.42 -7.85 29.74
N LYS A 6 12.00 -8.21 28.58
CA LYS A 6 13.27 -8.95 28.55
C LYS A 6 14.33 -8.29 27.65
N ARG A 7 14.35 -6.96 27.62
CA ARG A 7 15.19 -6.14 26.73
C ARG A 7 16.67 -6.50 26.70
N ASP A 8 17.20 -6.99 27.82
CA ASP A 8 18.64 -7.26 27.98
C ASP A 8 18.93 -8.76 28.12
N ASN A 9 17.99 -9.63 27.74
CA ASN A 9 18.19 -11.07 27.80
C ASN A 9 18.70 -11.60 26.44
N PRO A 10 19.93 -12.15 26.36
CA PRO A 10 20.52 -12.67 25.13
C PRO A 10 19.73 -13.83 24.48
N GLN A 11 18.83 -14.48 25.23
CA GLN A 11 17.92 -15.48 24.68
C GLN A 11 16.80 -14.89 23.81
N TYR A 12 16.57 -13.58 23.89
CA TYR A 12 15.50 -12.88 23.17
C TYR A 12 16.06 -11.64 22.47
N PRO A 13 16.95 -11.84 21.48
CA PRO A 13 17.54 -10.72 20.75
C PRO A 13 16.50 -9.96 19.93
N TYR A 14 16.78 -8.72 19.60
CA TYR A 14 15.91 -7.91 18.73
C TYR A 14 16.04 -8.35 17.28
N ILE A 15 14.98 -8.18 16.50
CA ILE A 15 15.03 -8.43 15.04
C ILE A 15 16.15 -7.62 14.39
N LYS A 16 16.41 -6.39 14.82
CA LYS A 16 17.50 -5.55 14.35
C LYS A 16 18.91 -6.13 14.58
N ASP A 17 19.05 -7.09 15.47
CA ASP A 17 20.32 -7.77 15.77
C ASP A 17 20.65 -8.82 14.70
N PHE A 18 19.64 -9.25 13.91
CA PHE A 18 19.78 -10.22 12.82
C PHE A 18 19.66 -9.59 11.44
N VAL A 19 18.88 -8.50 11.35
CA VAL A 19 18.55 -7.86 10.07
C VAL A 19 18.89 -6.37 10.16
N PRO A 20 19.67 -5.83 9.21
CA PRO A 20 19.96 -4.41 9.17
C PRO A 20 18.69 -3.63 8.80
N LEU A 21 17.97 -3.14 9.81
CA LEU A 21 16.80 -2.29 9.64
C LEU A 21 17.21 -0.82 9.53
N SER A 22 16.53 -0.09 8.66
CA SER A 22 16.66 1.37 8.60
C SER A 22 16.21 2.02 9.90
N PRO A 23 16.95 2.99 10.46
CA PRO A 23 16.49 3.76 11.61
C PRO A 23 15.15 4.45 11.31
N LEU A 24 14.24 4.51 12.29
CA LEU A 24 12.92 5.14 12.11
C LEU A 24 13.01 6.60 11.67
N LYS A 25 14.02 7.34 12.11
CA LYS A 25 14.25 8.74 11.75
C LYS A 25 14.63 8.94 10.27
N ASP A 26 15.08 7.87 9.58
CA ASP A 26 15.51 7.90 8.19
C ASP A 26 14.40 7.43 7.24
N LEU A 27 13.23 7.07 7.79
CA LEU A 27 12.07 6.69 6.99
C LEU A 27 11.37 7.93 6.43
N VAL A 28 11.05 7.87 5.14
CA VAL A 28 10.25 8.87 4.45
C VAL A 28 8.89 8.26 4.14
N PHE A 29 7.82 8.98 4.46
CA PHE A 29 6.46 8.52 4.29
C PHE A 29 5.76 9.26 3.16
N GLY A 30 5.01 8.53 2.36
CA GLY A 30 4.13 9.03 1.32
C GLY A 30 3.02 8.02 1.09
N GLY A 31 1.95 8.42 0.42
CA GLY A 31 0.83 7.53 0.16
C GLY A 31 -0.26 8.18 -0.67
N TRP A 32 -1.31 7.43 -0.92
CA TRP A 32 -2.48 7.84 -1.67
C TRP A 32 -3.70 7.87 -0.74
N ASP A 33 -4.53 8.85 -0.90
CA ASP A 33 -5.82 8.93 -0.22
C ASP A 33 -6.89 9.52 -1.14
N ILE A 34 -8.14 9.15 -0.93
CA ILE A 34 -9.30 9.71 -1.63
C ILE A 34 -9.66 11.11 -1.17
N TYR A 35 -9.08 11.58 -0.06
CA TYR A 35 -9.12 12.95 0.44
C TYR A 35 -7.75 13.59 0.27
N ASP A 36 -7.71 14.91 0.20
CA ASP A 36 -6.48 15.70 0.03
C ASP A 36 -5.95 16.28 1.36
N ASP A 37 -6.50 15.84 2.48
CA ASP A 37 -6.04 16.19 3.82
C ASP A 37 -4.58 15.77 4.01
N ASN A 38 -3.75 16.70 4.53
CA ASN A 38 -2.40 16.34 4.94
C ASN A 38 -2.41 15.47 6.21
N CYS A 39 -1.27 14.86 6.54
CA CYS A 39 -1.18 13.96 7.69
C CYS A 39 -1.59 14.59 9.02
N TYR A 40 -1.40 15.90 9.22
CA TYR A 40 -1.85 16.57 10.43
C TYR A 40 -3.38 16.67 10.50
N GLN A 41 -4.02 17.06 9.40
CA GLN A 41 -5.48 17.15 9.30
C GLN A 41 -6.13 15.77 9.49
N ALA A 42 -5.58 14.75 8.80
CA ALA A 42 -6.05 13.37 8.92
C ALA A 42 -5.90 12.83 10.35
N ALA A 43 -4.77 13.09 11.03
CA ALA A 43 -4.54 12.67 12.41
C ALA A 43 -5.52 13.33 13.39
N LEU A 44 -5.83 14.61 13.20
CA LEU A 44 -6.84 15.31 14.00
C LEU A 44 -8.25 14.74 13.79
N ALA A 45 -8.60 14.47 12.53
CA ALA A 45 -9.92 13.93 12.17
C ALA A 45 -10.11 12.50 12.72
N CYS A 46 -9.07 11.68 12.71
CA CYS A 46 -9.11 10.31 13.28
C CYS A 46 -9.29 10.30 14.80
N GLY A 47 -8.80 11.31 15.53
CA GLY A 47 -8.92 11.41 16.97
C GLY A 47 -8.23 10.29 17.77
N VAL A 48 -7.25 9.60 17.18
CA VAL A 48 -6.53 8.49 17.81
C VAL A 48 -5.35 8.99 18.65
N ILE A 49 -4.74 10.10 18.22
CA ILE A 49 -3.60 10.75 18.89
C ILE A 49 -4.10 12.09 19.44
N ASP A 50 -3.80 12.37 20.69
CA ASP A 50 -4.19 13.61 21.29
C ASP A 50 -3.55 14.82 20.60
N LYS A 51 -4.32 15.89 20.46
CA LYS A 51 -3.85 17.12 19.79
C LYS A 51 -2.55 17.66 20.38
N GLN A 52 -2.41 17.59 21.71
CA GLN A 52 -1.20 18.03 22.40
C GLN A 52 0.08 17.30 21.97
N ASP A 53 -0.07 16.02 21.54
CA ASP A 53 1.05 15.21 21.05
C ASP A 53 1.34 15.45 19.55
N LEU A 54 0.35 15.94 18.80
CA LEU A 54 0.49 16.30 17.39
C LEU A 54 1.12 17.69 17.19
N GLU A 55 0.84 18.66 18.08
CA GLU A 55 1.32 20.05 17.92
C GLU A 55 2.85 20.18 17.79
N PRO A 56 3.69 19.46 18.56
CA PRO A 56 5.15 19.57 18.44
C PRO A 56 5.70 19.15 17.08
N ILE A 57 4.98 18.28 16.34
CA ILE A 57 5.39 17.72 15.04
C ILE A 57 4.47 18.18 13.90
N ARG A 58 3.64 19.20 14.16
CA ARG A 58 2.63 19.69 13.22
C ARG A 58 3.22 20.03 11.85
N LYS A 59 4.32 20.79 11.81
CA LYS A 59 4.93 21.20 10.54
C LYS A 59 5.35 20.02 9.69
N GLN A 60 5.98 19.01 10.29
CA GLN A 60 6.40 17.80 9.59
C GLN A 60 5.20 17.02 9.04
N LEU A 61 4.10 16.95 9.79
CA LEU A 61 2.88 16.27 9.34
C LEU A 61 2.15 17.05 8.25
N GLU A 62 2.16 18.39 8.28
CA GLU A 62 1.55 19.23 7.24
C GLU A 62 2.29 19.13 5.88
N GLU A 63 3.57 18.79 5.88
CA GLU A 63 4.37 18.58 4.68
C GLU A 63 4.02 17.26 3.95
N ILE A 64 3.49 16.26 4.67
CA ILE A 64 3.10 14.98 4.11
C ILE A 64 1.68 15.09 3.57
N LYS A 65 1.56 15.15 2.25
CA LYS A 65 0.27 15.23 1.53
C LYS A 65 0.08 13.97 0.69
N PRO A 66 -1.15 13.42 0.65
CA PRO A 66 -1.43 12.26 -0.17
C PRO A 66 -1.49 12.63 -1.65
N TRP A 67 -1.13 11.65 -2.50
CA TRP A 67 -1.46 11.70 -3.92
C TRP A 67 -2.89 11.23 -4.14
N SER A 68 -3.46 11.57 -5.32
CA SER A 68 -4.77 11.06 -5.72
C SER A 68 -4.77 9.55 -5.78
N ALA A 69 -5.79 8.93 -5.15
CA ALA A 69 -5.91 7.49 -5.02
C ALA A 69 -6.49 6.82 -6.26
N VAL A 70 -6.20 5.53 -6.44
CA VAL A 70 -7.02 4.63 -7.24
C VAL A 70 -8.14 4.10 -6.35
N PHE A 71 -9.39 4.35 -6.72
CA PHE A 71 -10.56 4.02 -5.92
C PHE A 71 -11.73 3.62 -6.82
N ASP A 72 -12.51 2.63 -6.36
CA ASP A 72 -13.74 2.21 -7.02
C ASP A 72 -14.83 1.97 -5.96
N PRO A 73 -15.93 2.76 -5.97
CA PRO A 73 -17.02 2.63 -5.00
C PRO A 73 -17.77 1.28 -5.09
N ALA A 74 -17.62 0.53 -6.19
CA ALA A 74 -18.16 -0.82 -6.29
C ALA A 74 -17.55 -1.77 -5.26
N PHE A 75 -16.30 -1.54 -4.87
CA PHE A 75 -15.59 -2.36 -3.89
C PHE A 75 -15.65 -1.82 -2.46
N VAL A 76 -15.87 -0.51 -2.27
CA VAL A 76 -15.99 0.11 -0.94
C VAL A 76 -17.18 1.06 -0.93
N LYS A 77 -18.38 0.49 -0.76
CA LYS A 77 -19.68 1.15 -0.99
C LYS A 77 -19.98 2.37 -0.12
N ASN A 78 -19.44 2.42 1.10
CA ASN A 78 -19.77 3.46 2.09
C ASN A 78 -18.71 4.56 2.17
N LEU A 79 -17.82 4.64 1.19
CA LEU A 79 -16.73 5.59 1.16
C LEU A 79 -16.73 6.32 -0.19
N SER A 80 -16.38 7.59 -0.17
CA SER A 80 -16.19 8.40 -1.38
C SER A 80 -15.31 9.60 -1.05
N GLY A 81 -14.54 10.07 -2.02
CA GLY A 81 -13.71 11.26 -1.86
C GLY A 81 -13.39 11.89 -3.22
N PRO A 82 -13.00 13.17 -3.26
CA PRO A 82 -12.76 13.90 -4.49
C PRO A 82 -11.37 13.62 -5.10
N ASN A 83 -10.41 13.18 -4.29
CA ASN A 83 -9.01 13.03 -4.68
C ASN A 83 -8.73 11.66 -5.31
N VAL A 84 -9.32 11.41 -6.48
CA VAL A 84 -9.28 10.12 -7.18
C VAL A 84 -8.70 10.27 -8.58
N LYS A 85 -7.76 9.37 -8.94
CA LYS A 85 -7.20 9.25 -10.29
C LYS A 85 -8.28 8.86 -11.29
N LYS A 86 -8.16 9.43 -12.50
CA LYS A 86 -9.03 9.10 -13.63
C LYS A 86 -8.16 8.63 -14.80
N ALA A 87 -8.55 7.53 -15.40
CA ALA A 87 -7.88 6.95 -16.57
C ALA A 87 -8.91 6.20 -17.43
N SER A 88 -8.54 5.81 -18.64
CA SER A 88 -9.41 5.07 -19.54
C SER A 88 -9.54 3.59 -19.17
N ASN A 89 -8.55 3.04 -18.49
CA ASN A 89 -8.55 1.65 -18.02
C ASN A 89 -7.68 1.48 -16.75
N LYS A 90 -7.74 0.28 -16.16
CA LYS A 90 -7.04 -0.05 -14.91
C LYS A 90 -5.52 -0.20 -15.10
N MET A 91 -5.05 -0.49 -16.32
CA MET A 91 -3.61 -0.50 -16.60
C MET A 91 -3.02 0.91 -16.52
N GLU A 92 -3.68 1.90 -17.10
CA GLU A 92 -3.24 3.30 -16.98
C GLU A 92 -3.26 3.79 -15.52
N LEU A 93 -4.23 3.35 -14.71
CA LEU A 93 -4.22 3.63 -13.26
C LEU A 93 -2.98 3.04 -12.59
N ALA A 94 -2.60 1.81 -12.92
CA ALA A 94 -1.38 1.19 -12.40
C ALA A 94 -0.12 1.95 -12.84
N GLU A 95 -0.04 2.40 -14.09
CA GLU A 95 1.07 3.21 -14.61
C GLU A 95 1.18 4.55 -13.88
N MET A 96 0.05 5.20 -13.57
CA MET A 96 0.04 6.43 -12.76
C MET A 96 0.57 6.19 -11.33
N LEU A 97 0.24 5.06 -10.70
CA LEU A 97 0.80 4.68 -9.40
C LEU A 97 2.32 4.45 -9.48
N MET A 98 2.78 3.79 -10.53
CA MET A 98 4.22 3.58 -10.77
C MET A 98 4.96 4.93 -10.95
N GLN A 99 4.35 5.87 -11.68
CA GLN A 99 4.91 7.21 -11.84
C GLN A 99 4.99 7.98 -10.52
N ASP A 100 3.97 7.89 -9.65
CA ASP A 100 4.00 8.52 -8.32
C ASP A 100 5.17 7.96 -7.49
N MET A 101 5.38 6.65 -7.48
CA MET A 101 6.48 6.00 -6.77
C MET A 101 7.85 6.42 -7.30
N GLU A 102 8.03 6.52 -8.62
CA GLU A 102 9.24 7.01 -9.24
C GLU A 102 9.53 8.48 -8.86
N ASN A 103 8.50 9.32 -8.91
CA ASN A 103 8.63 10.72 -8.51
C ASN A 103 9.01 10.86 -7.03
N PHE A 104 8.39 10.07 -6.16
CA PHE A 104 8.69 10.03 -4.75
C PHE A 104 10.13 9.64 -4.46
N LYS A 105 10.61 8.56 -5.10
CA LYS A 105 12.02 8.15 -5.00
C LYS A 105 12.98 9.28 -5.40
N LYS A 106 12.73 9.92 -6.54
CA LYS A 106 13.56 11.01 -7.06
C LYS A 106 13.53 12.23 -6.13
N GLN A 107 12.33 12.64 -5.69
CA GLN A 107 12.13 13.81 -4.86
C GLN A 107 12.87 13.71 -3.52
N HIS A 108 12.90 12.53 -2.93
CA HIS A 108 13.47 12.29 -1.60
C HIS A 108 14.85 11.63 -1.60
N GLY A 109 15.38 11.29 -2.79
CA GLY A 109 16.69 10.64 -2.92
C GLY A 109 16.75 9.28 -2.22
N ILE A 110 15.66 8.51 -2.26
CA ILE A 110 15.53 7.21 -1.59
C ILE A 110 15.75 6.05 -2.56
N ASP A 111 16.45 5.02 -2.10
CA ASP A 111 16.81 3.88 -2.94
C ASP A 111 15.74 2.78 -2.94
N ARG A 112 15.07 2.59 -1.81
CA ARG A 112 14.14 1.46 -1.59
C ARG A 112 12.79 1.94 -1.11
N LEU A 113 11.76 1.29 -1.65
CA LEU A 113 10.37 1.45 -1.21
C LEU A 113 9.86 0.15 -0.60
N VAL A 114 8.91 0.28 0.31
CA VAL A 114 8.02 -0.80 0.77
C VAL A 114 6.61 -0.24 0.73
N MET A 115 5.69 -0.97 0.13
CA MET A 115 4.29 -0.59 0.09
C MET A 115 3.50 -1.38 1.13
N CYS A 116 2.72 -0.66 1.95
CA CYS A 116 1.78 -1.26 2.89
C CYS A 116 0.36 -0.86 2.48
N TRP A 117 -0.49 -1.84 2.24
CA TRP A 117 -1.90 -1.58 2.02
C TRP A 117 -2.63 -1.49 3.36
N CYS A 118 -3.08 -0.28 3.70
CA CYS A 118 -3.84 0.02 4.92
C CYS A 118 -5.24 0.59 4.58
N GLY A 119 -5.71 0.38 3.35
CA GLY A 119 -7.01 0.84 2.91
C GLY A 119 -8.17 0.06 3.53
N SER A 120 -9.38 0.59 3.36
CA SER A 120 -10.61 -0.07 3.80
C SER A 120 -10.77 -1.46 3.18
N THR A 121 -11.40 -2.36 3.93
CA THR A 121 -11.73 -3.70 3.43
C THR A 121 -12.64 -3.60 2.22
N GLU A 122 -12.20 -4.18 1.13
CA GLU A 122 -12.96 -4.28 -0.11
C GLU A 122 -13.99 -5.41 -0.03
N VAL A 123 -15.00 -5.35 -0.90
CA VAL A 123 -15.97 -6.45 -1.08
C VAL A 123 -15.21 -7.75 -1.33
N TYR A 124 -15.59 -8.79 -0.60
CA TYR A 124 -14.96 -10.10 -0.71
C TYR A 124 -15.09 -10.67 -2.15
N GLN A 125 -13.98 -11.14 -2.68
CA GLN A 125 -13.90 -11.73 -4.01
C GLN A 125 -14.29 -13.20 -3.95
N GLU A 126 -15.52 -13.51 -4.38
CA GLU A 126 -16.03 -14.89 -4.39
C GLU A 126 -15.45 -15.71 -5.58
N ASN A 127 -15.12 -15.04 -6.68
CA ASN A 127 -14.69 -15.69 -7.92
C ASN A 127 -13.17 -15.64 -8.12
N MET A 128 -12.41 -16.20 -7.18
CA MET A 128 -10.96 -16.29 -7.28
C MET A 128 -10.46 -17.24 -8.40
N ASP A 129 -11.33 -18.10 -8.89
CA ASP A 129 -11.01 -19.02 -10.01
C ASP A 129 -11.15 -18.38 -11.41
N HIS A 130 -11.51 -17.11 -11.46
CA HIS A 130 -11.64 -16.38 -12.72
C HIS A 130 -10.29 -16.34 -13.48
N GLU A 131 -10.34 -16.48 -14.80
CA GLU A 131 -9.13 -16.53 -15.66
C GLU A 131 -8.19 -15.33 -15.47
N ALA A 132 -8.75 -14.15 -15.14
CA ALA A 132 -7.98 -12.95 -14.84
C ALA A 132 -7.00 -13.12 -13.67
N PHE A 133 -7.21 -14.07 -12.77
CA PHE A 133 -6.39 -14.28 -11.58
C PHE A 133 -5.42 -15.46 -11.68
N LYS A 134 -5.52 -16.27 -12.74
CA LYS A 134 -4.73 -17.50 -12.89
C LYS A 134 -3.31 -17.28 -13.37
N THR A 135 -3.10 -16.29 -14.22
CA THR A 135 -1.78 -15.98 -14.81
C THR A 135 -1.55 -14.47 -14.85
N LEU A 136 -0.28 -14.07 -14.88
CA LEU A 136 0.09 -12.66 -15.03
C LEU A 136 -0.45 -12.07 -16.33
N ASP A 137 -0.34 -12.78 -17.45
CA ASP A 137 -0.87 -12.31 -18.73
C ASP A 137 -2.39 -12.12 -18.70
N GLY A 138 -3.11 -13.03 -18.05
CA GLY A 138 -4.55 -12.92 -17.82
C GLY A 138 -4.90 -11.68 -17.01
N PHE A 139 -4.14 -11.41 -15.96
CA PHE A 139 -4.32 -10.23 -15.10
C PHE A 139 -4.01 -8.92 -15.86
N GLU A 140 -2.91 -8.84 -16.58
CA GLU A 140 -2.55 -7.68 -17.39
C GLU A 140 -3.59 -7.39 -18.50
N ASN A 141 -4.13 -8.43 -19.12
CA ASN A 141 -5.24 -8.30 -20.07
C ASN A 141 -6.51 -7.80 -19.39
N ALA A 142 -6.81 -8.26 -18.17
CA ALA A 142 -7.95 -7.79 -17.39
C ALA A 142 -7.82 -6.30 -17.01
N LEU A 143 -6.62 -5.83 -16.67
CA LEU A 143 -6.33 -4.42 -16.42
C LEU A 143 -6.58 -3.56 -17.68
N LYS A 144 -6.04 -3.99 -18.83
CA LYS A 144 -6.18 -3.29 -20.13
C LYS A 144 -7.63 -3.21 -20.59
N ASN A 145 -8.39 -4.28 -20.37
CA ASN A 145 -9.80 -4.35 -20.75
C ASN A 145 -10.76 -3.83 -19.66
N ASN A 146 -10.22 -3.21 -18.62
CA ASN A 146 -10.98 -2.58 -17.55
C ASN A 146 -11.99 -3.51 -16.86
N LEU A 147 -11.64 -4.80 -16.68
CA LEU A 147 -12.54 -5.80 -16.09
C LEU A 147 -13.00 -5.35 -14.69
N ALA A 148 -14.31 -5.38 -14.47
CA ALA A 148 -14.93 -4.95 -13.23
C ALA A 148 -14.50 -5.77 -12.01
N ILE A 149 -14.05 -7.02 -12.20
CA ILE A 149 -13.64 -7.94 -11.14
C ILE A 149 -12.34 -7.52 -10.43
N ILE A 150 -11.50 -6.65 -11.03
CA ILE A 150 -10.23 -6.24 -10.45
C ILE A 150 -10.43 -5.11 -9.43
N PRO A 151 -10.20 -5.36 -8.12
CA PRO A 151 -10.34 -4.34 -7.10
C PRO A 151 -9.16 -3.36 -7.06
N PRO A 152 -9.33 -2.17 -6.49
CA PRO A 152 -8.27 -1.18 -6.34
C PRO A 152 -7.01 -1.72 -5.67
N SER A 153 -7.12 -2.48 -4.58
CA SER A 153 -5.96 -3.03 -3.87
C SER A 153 -5.05 -3.88 -4.77
N MET A 154 -5.63 -4.64 -5.71
CA MET A 154 -4.84 -5.43 -6.67
C MET A 154 -4.11 -4.56 -7.69
N ILE A 155 -4.65 -3.38 -8.05
CA ILE A 155 -3.98 -2.42 -8.93
C ILE A 155 -2.74 -1.85 -8.23
N TYR A 156 -2.86 -1.49 -6.94
CA TYR A 156 -1.71 -1.06 -6.13
C TYR A 156 -0.65 -2.16 -5.98
N ALA A 157 -1.08 -3.38 -5.66
CA ALA A 157 -0.16 -4.51 -5.53
C ALA A 157 0.58 -4.78 -6.83
N TYR A 158 -0.14 -4.81 -7.96
CA TYR A 158 0.46 -4.96 -9.29
C TYR A 158 1.51 -3.88 -9.56
N ALA A 159 1.16 -2.60 -9.36
CA ALA A 159 2.07 -1.49 -9.60
C ALA A 159 3.34 -1.58 -8.74
N GLY A 160 3.20 -1.84 -7.44
CA GLY A 160 4.33 -1.99 -6.54
C GLY A 160 5.23 -3.16 -6.91
N ILE A 161 4.66 -4.36 -7.07
CA ILE A 161 5.42 -5.58 -7.37
C ILE A 161 6.10 -5.47 -8.75
N LYS A 162 5.44 -4.87 -9.74
CA LYS A 162 5.98 -4.63 -11.08
C LYS A 162 7.24 -3.77 -11.05
N MET A 163 7.31 -2.80 -10.12
CA MET A 163 8.48 -1.93 -9.89
C MET A 163 9.54 -2.52 -8.96
N GLY A 164 9.39 -3.75 -8.52
CA GLY A 164 10.32 -4.35 -7.56
C GLY A 164 10.12 -3.88 -6.12
N VAL A 165 8.95 -3.33 -5.78
CA VAL A 165 8.61 -2.83 -4.45
C VAL A 165 7.90 -3.92 -3.65
N PRO A 166 8.45 -4.37 -2.50
CA PRO A 166 7.77 -5.30 -1.60
C PRO A 166 6.41 -4.78 -1.17
N PHE A 167 5.43 -5.69 -1.10
CA PHE A 167 4.05 -5.36 -0.79
C PHE A 167 3.55 -6.13 0.44
N ALA A 168 3.05 -5.40 1.43
CA ALA A 168 2.42 -5.96 2.63
C ALA A 168 0.93 -5.62 2.67
N ASN A 169 0.09 -6.65 2.61
CA ASN A 169 -1.37 -6.48 2.68
C ASN A 169 -1.84 -6.43 4.14
N GLY A 170 -2.22 -5.26 4.62
CA GLY A 170 -2.74 -5.03 5.96
C GLY A 170 -4.25 -5.21 6.11
N SER A 171 -4.96 -5.54 5.04
CA SER A 171 -6.41 -5.79 5.06
C SER A 171 -6.74 -7.27 4.87
N PRO A 172 -7.97 -7.72 5.21
CA PRO A 172 -8.42 -9.08 4.96
C PRO A 172 -8.70 -9.39 3.47
N SER A 173 -8.61 -8.41 2.59
CA SER A 173 -8.84 -8.58 1.14
C SER A 173 -7.81 -9.53 0.51
N LEU A 174 -8.23 -10.33 -0.49
CA LEU A 174 -7.41 -11.35 -1.14
C LEU A 174 -6.43 -10.77 -2.19
N THR A 175 -5.86 -9.62 -1.90
CA THR A 175 -5.10 -8.77 -2.83
C THR A 175 -3.92 -9.47 -3.50
N VAL A 176 -3.13 -10.23 -2.75
CA VAL A 176 -1.92 -10.91 -3.24
C VAL A 176 -2.01 -12.43 -3.18
N ASP A 177 -3.19 -12.97 -2.90
CA ASP A 177 -3.44 -14.41 -2.77
C ASP A 177 -3.65 -15.10 -4.15
N THR A 178 -3.65 -14.33 -5.25
CA THR A 178 -3.89 -14.89 -6.59
C THR A 178 -2.63 -15.48 -7.21
N PRO A 179 -2.74 -16.57 -8.02
CA PRO A 179 -1.61 -17.09 -8.78
C PRO A 179 -0.90 -16.04 -9.63
N ALA A 180 -1.64 -15.12 -10.25
CA ALA A 180 -1.09 -14.03 -11.06
C ALA A 180 -0.17 -13.09 -10.24
N MET A 181 -0.55 -12.73 -8.99
CA MET A 181 0.28 -11.89 -8.13
C MET A 181 1.51 -12.64 -7.62
N VAL A 182 1.38 -13.92 -7.32
CA VAL A 182 2.52 -14.77 -6.93
C VAL A 182 3.49 -14.91 -8.10
N GLU A 183 3.01 -15.14 -9.31
CA GLU A 183 3.82 -15.20 -10.53
C GLU A 183 4.59 -13.89 -10.74
N LEU A 184 3.91 -12.74 -10.62
CA LEU A 184 4.54 -11.42 -10.74
C LEU A 184 5.63 -11.20 -9.69
N ALA A 185 5.35 -11.58 -8.44
CA ALA A 185 6.29 -11.44 -7.33
C ALA A 185 7.56 -12.30 -7.53
N LEU A 186 7.39 -13.55 -7.97
CA LEU A 186 8.49 -14.44 -8.30
C LEU A 186 9.32 -13.92 -9.48
N LYS A 187 8.66 -13.45 -10.54
CA LYS A 187 9.32 -12.90 -11.73
C LYS A 187 10.18 -11.67 -11.42
N ASN A 188 9.74 -10.82 -10.51
CA ASN A 188 10.47 -9.62 -10.11
C ASN A 188 11.35 -9.82 -8.87
N ASN A 189 11.39 -11.03 -8.29
CA ASN A 189 12.12 -11.33 -7.05
C ASN A 189 11.72 -10.39 -5.89
N VAL A 190 10.43 -10.21 -5.69
CA VAL A 190 9.84 -9.27 -4.72
C VAL A 190 9.09 -10.05 -3.63
N ALA A 191 9.29 -9.65 -2.38
CA ALA A 191 8.55 -10.21 -1.27
C ALA A 191 7.11 -9.66 -1.22
N ILE A 192 6.14 -10.55 -1.03
CA ILE A 192 4.76 -10.19 -0.72
C ILE A 192 4.36 -10.82 0.61
N ALA A 193 3.56 -10.13 1.40
CA ALA A 193 3.12 -10.59 2.71
C ALA A 193 1.67 -10.16 2.98
N GLY A 194 1.06 -10.82 3.88
CA GLY A 194 -0.32 -10.59 4.35
C GLY A 194 -0.92 -11.90 4.77
N LYS A 195 -2.14 -11.90 5.14
CA LYS A 195 -3.06 -10.74 5.09
C LYS A 195 -3.56 -10.41 6.48
N ASP A 196 -4.05 -9.15 6.59
CA ASP A 196 -4.49 -8.55 7.83
C ASP A 196 -3.36 -8.35 8.88
N PHE A 197 -3.33 -7.18 9.50
CA PHE A 197 -2.33 -6.84 10.54
C PHE A 197 -2.81 -7.12 11.96
N LYS A 198 -3.94 -7.80 12.11
CA LYS A 198 -4.50 -8.19 13.42
C LYS A 198 -3.87 -9.43 13.99
#